data_ea59232416349dd6525e2f0f4273de31
#
_entry.id   ea59232416349dd6525e2f0f4273de31
#
_cell.length_a   1.000
_cell.length_b   1.000
_cell.length_c   1.000
_cell.angle_alpha   90.00
_cell.angle_beta   90.00
_cell.angle_gamma   90.00
#
_symmetry.space_group_name_H-M   'P 1'
#
loop_
_entity.id
_entity.type
_entity.pdbx_description
1 polymer ?
#
loop_
_entity_poly.entity_id
_entity_poly.type
_entity_poly.pdbx_seq_one_letter_code
_entity_poly.pdbx_strand_id
1 'polypeptide(L)'
;MKYTSGRYTSGQLMDNIFEVEDALTRKALAGSALAITDESLQSDFKSRIEDLSMGLNTVLFDANDKPSVYTVYKPDEKARLDYLANGGTHFVHTGNEVHPAFIVNGAVVELLIGKYPAGRVAGTNHAVSLRGLDPANTINYDNSLAACVAKGPGHHMVTQAEWAYLYLLAIREGFQPRGNDNYGKSYQDATEKGIGSYIYSTNGAVIGRTRTGSGPIGWHLDGTPFSPADLRGNVVEWLAGYRTNEGEVNVLQDNNAADGTKDQSAVSTLWKAMLQDGSLVAPGTADTLKWDFVAAAPASGSAAYQLNIALDNPPADATPYGVNTFSTLAAKAGVTVPTLARILGIMPPLANAPLGTQYMRNVGERLGFAGGSWVSTSDAGLGCRYASYERTASYSSIGFRPAFYRALTA
;
A
#
# COMPACT_ATOMS: atom_id res chain seq x y z
N MET A 1 -2.13 -0.38 -23.35
CA MET A 1 -3.47 -0.41 -24.01
C MET A 1 -3.87 1.00 -24.39
N LYS A 2 -4.30 1.28 -25.61
CA LYS A 2 -4.89 2.58 -25.98
C LYS A 2 -6.38 2.50 -25.65
N TYR A 3 -6.78 3.14 -24.58
CA TYR A 3 -8.20 3.28 -24.26
C TYR A 3 -8.80 4.36 -25.18
N THR A 4 -9.72 3.96 -26.04
CA THR A 4 -10.55 4.89 -26.80
C THR A 4 -12.00 4.58 -26.47
N SER A 5 -12.68 5.47 -25.71
CA SER A 5 -14.13 5.53 -25.82
C SER A 5 -14.40 6.17 -27.21
N GLY A 6 -15.41 5.73 -27.92
CA GLY A 6 -15.71 6.27 -29.25
C GLY A 6 -15.97 7.79 -29.34
N ARG A 7 -15.79 8.54 -28.24
CA ARG A 7 -15.95 10.01 -28.13
C ARG A 7 -14.64 10.76 -27.86
N TYR A 8 -13.59 10.11 -27.27
CA TYR A 8 -12.39 10.80 -26.79
C TYR A 8 -11.10 10.04 -27.12
N THR A 9 -10.03 10.76 -27.44
CA THR A 9 -8.68 10.20 -27.49
C THR A 9 -8.16 9.91 -26.08
N SER A 10 -7.14 9.06 -25.94
CA SER A 10 -6.54 8.75 -24.64
C SER A 10 -6.00 10.00 -23.90
N GLY A 11 -5.50 11.00 -24.64
CA GLY A 11 -5.08 12.27 -24.05
C GLY A 11 -6.25 13.10 -23.53
N GLN A 12 -7.33 13.20 -24.31
CA GLN A 12 -8.54 13.92 -23.89
C GLN A 12 -9.23 13.27 -22.67
N LEU A 13 -9.22 11.93 -22.57
CA LEU A 13 -9.74 11.23 -21.40
C LEU A 13 -8.90 11.53 -20.15
N MET A 14 -7.58 11.60 -20.30
CA MET A 14 -6.67 11.93 -19.21
C MET A 14 -6.90 13.34 -18.67
N ASP A 15 -6.94 14.33 -19.55
CA ASP A 15 -7.14 15.72 -19.16
C ASP A 15 -8.51 15.91 -18.49
N ASN A 16 -9.56 15.33 -19.07
CA ASN A 16 -10.92 15.45 -18.54
C ASN A 16 -11.10 14.77 -17.17
N ILE A 17 -10.49 13.60 -16.93
CA ILE A 17 -10.62 12.94 -15.61
C ILE A 17 -9.94 13.75 -14.51
N PHE A 18 -8.74 14.29 -14.77
CA PHE A 18 -8.03 15.12 -13.80
C PHE A 18 -8.74 16.46 -13.54
N GLU A 19 -9.35 17.07 -14.56
CA GLU A 19 -10.18 18.28 -14.39
C GLU A 19 -11.38 18.04 -13.46
N VAL A 20 -12.07 16.90 -13.61
CA VAL A 20 -13.21 16.55 -12.75
C VAL A 20 -12.75 16.25 -11.34
N GLU A 21 -11.64 15.52 -11.16
CA GLU A 21 -11.08 15.23 -9.83
C GLU A 21 -10.59 16.52 -9.14
N ASP A 22 -9.96 17.44 -9.87
CA ASP A 22 -9.55 18.74 -9.31
C ASP A 22 -10.78 19.60 -8.96
N ALA A 23 -11.86 19.54 -9.74
CA ALA A 23 -13.12 20.22 -9.42
C ALA A 23 -13.77 19.62 -8.15
N LEU A 24 -13.77 18.29 -8.01
CA LEU A 24 -14.23 17.61 -6.80
C LEU A 24 -13.43 18.05 -5.57
N THR A 25 -12.11 18.08 -5.68
CA THR A 25 -11.22 18.52 -4.58
C THR A 25 -11.49 19.99 -4.21
N ARG A 26 -11.60 20.89 -5.20
CA ARG A 26 -11.93 22.32 -4.94
C ARG A 26 -13.29 22.46 -4.26
N LYS A 27 -14.28 21.67 -4.67
CA LYS A 27 -15.62 21.71 -4.05
C LYS A 27 -15.58 21.20 -2.61
N ALA A 28 -14.86 20.10 -2.35
CA ALA A 28 -14.66 19.58 -0.99
C ALA A 28 -13.93 20.59 -0.09
N LEU A 29 -12.88 21.25 -0.59
CA LEU A 29 -12.15 22.27 0.15
C LEU A 29 -12.99 23.53 0.47
N ALA A 30 -13.97 23.84 -0.35
CA ALA A 30 -14.91 24.94 -0.12
C ALA A 30 -16.01 24.59 0.89
N GLY A 31 -16.24 23.29 1.14
CA GLY A 31 -17.19 22.79 2.12
C GLY A 31 -16.64 22.80 3.55
N SER A 32 -17.53 22.73 4.53
CA SER A 32 -17.13 22.54 5.91
C SER A 32 -16.52 21.16 6.11
N ALA A 33 -15.34 21.09 6.69
CA ALA A 33 -14.63 19.83 6.99
C ALA A 33 -14.50 18.85 5.80
N LEU A 34 -14.36 19.36 4.58
CA LEU A 34 -14.30 18.60 3.32
C LEU A 34 -15.61 17.94 2.88
N ALA A 35 -16.74 18.26 3.51
CA ALA A 35 -18.03 17.66 3.14
C ALA A 35 -18.63 18.32 1.89
N ILE A 36 -19.30 17.52 1.08
CA ILE A 36 -20.19 17.95 -0.01
C ILE A 36 -21.57 17.35 0.30
N THR A 37 -22.43 18.13 0.93
CA THR A 37 -23.74 17.66 1.44
C THR A 37 -24.85 17.68 0.38
N ASP A 38 -24.61 18.25 -0.77
CA ASP A 38 -25.58 18.27 -1.88
C ASP A 38 -25.54 16.96 -2.65
N GLU A 39 -26.55 16.12 -2.49
CA GLU A 39 -26.66 14.79 -3.11
C GLU A 39 -26.66 14.84 -4.65
N SER A 40 -27.19 15.91 -5.25
CA SER A 40 -27.16 16.10 -6.69
C SER A 40 -25.74 16.30 -7.19
N LEU A 41 -24.92 17.08 -6.48
CA LEU A 41 -23.50 17.24 -6.78
C LEU A 41 -22.71 15.97 -6.52
N GLN A 42 -23.02 15.22 -5.45
CA GLN A 42 -22.39 13.93 -5.18
C GLN A 42 -22.64 12.96 -6.36
N SER A 43 -23.89 12.88 -6.82
CA SER A 43 -24.29 12.03 -7.96
C SER A 43 -23.62 12.47 -9.25
N ASP A 44 -23.55 13.78 -9.53
CA ASP A 44 -22.90 14.33 -10.74
C ASP A 44 -21.40 13.99 -10.77
N PHE A 45 -20.66 14.25 -9.69
CA PHE A 45 -19.25 13.91 -9.64
C PHE A 45 -19.00 12.41 -9.81
N LYS A 46 -19.81 11.57 -9.16
CA LYS A 46 -19.70 10.13 -9.27
C LYS A 46 -19.93 9.67 -10.73
N SER A 47 -21.05 10.05 -11.34
CA SER A 47 -21.35 9.70 -12.73
C SER A 47 -20.25 10.15 -13.69
N ARG A 48 -19.78 11.37 -13.58
CA ARG A 48 -18.74 11.90 -14.48
C ARG A 48 -17.42 11.14 -14.36
N ILE A 49 -17.01 10.79 -13.14
CA ILE A 49 -15.77 10.03 -12.93
C ILE A 49 -15.94 8.60 -13.44
N GLU A 50 -17.07 7.97 -13.18
CA GLU A 50 -17.36 6.62 -13.67
C GLU A 50 -17.41 6.57 -15.20
N ASP A 51 -18.08 7.53 -15.85
CA ASP A 51 -18.18 7.61 -17.30
C ASP A 51 -16.81 7.85 -17.96
N LEU A 52 -16.04 8.82 -17.46
CA LEU A 52 -14.74 9.15 -18.01
C LEU A 52 -13.72 8.03 -17.83
N SER A 53 -13.82 7.28 -16.74
CA SER A 53 -12.93 6.15 -16.44
C SER A 53 -13.46 4.81 -16.97
N MET A 54 -14.65 4.78 -17.63
CA MET A 54 -15.29 3.53 -18.05
C MET A 54 -15.53 2.56 -16.88
N GLY A 55 -15.84 3.10 -15.69
CA GLY A 55 -16.05 2.36 -14.47
C GLY A 55 -14.77 1.87 -13.75
N LEU A 56 -13.58 2.25 -14.24
CA LEU A 56 -12.32 1.93 -13.57
C LEU A 56 -12.07 2.77 -12.31
N ASN A 57 -12.70 3.95 -12.23
CA ASN A 57 -12.72 4.75 -11.01
C ASN A 57 -14.17 5.02 -10.58
N THR A 58 -14.35 5.28 -9.29
CA THR A 58 -15.60 5.73 -8.70
C THR A 58 -15.34 6.73 -7.57
N VAL A 59 -16.36 7.46 -7.17
CA VAL A 59 -16.34 8.31 -5.96
C VAL A 59 -17.28 7.73 -4.94
N LEU A 60 -16.80 7.56 -3.72
CA LEU A 60 -17.65 7.30 -2.57
C LEU A 60 -17.62 8.51 -1.63
N PHE A 61 -18.79 8.83 -1.10
CA PHE A 61 -18.96 9.80 -0.02
C PHE A 61 -19.12 9.00 1.27
N ASP A 62 -18.33 9.32 2.27
CA ASP A 62 -18.37 8.61 3.56
C ASP A 62 -19.54 9.09 4.44
N ALA A 63 -19.68 8.52 5.64
CA ALA A 63 -20.73 8.86 6.58
C ALA A 63 -20.75 10.35 7.00
N ASN A 64 -19.74 11.12 6.63
CA ASN A 64 -19.64 12.56 6.86
C ASN A 64 -19.65 13.37 5.54
N ASP A 65 -20.20 12.82 4.46
CA ASP A 65 -20.27 13.42 3.11
C ASP A 65 -18.91 13.81 2.52
N LYS A 66 -17.81 13.20 2.98
CA LYS A 66 -16.46 13.47 2.46
C LYS A 66 -16.17 12.58 1.26
N PRO A 67 -15.80 13.15 0.12
CA PRO A 67 -15.49 12.37 -1.08
C PRO A 67 -14.14 11.65 -0.98
N SER A 68 -14.06 10.51 -1.65
CA SER A 68 -12.80 9.86 -1.99
C SER A 68 -12.90 9.21 -3.37
N VAL A 69 -11.88 9.40 -4.19
CA VAL A 69 -11.75 8.73 -5.49
C VAL A 69 -11.07 7.40 -5.28
N TYR A 70 -11.63 6.35 -5.85
CA TYR A 70 -11.13 4.99 -5.77
C TYR A 70 -10.89 4.40 -7.15
N THR A 71 -9.85 3.57 -7.28
CA THR A 71 -9.69 2.63 -8.39
C THR A 71 -10.39 1.33 -8.04
N VAL A 72 -11.21 0.83 -8.96
CA VAL A 72 -12.04 -0.37 -8.78
C VAL A 72 -11.29 -1.59 -9.29
N TYR A 73 -11.16 -2.60 -8.45
CA TYR A 73 -10.59 -3.91 -8.78
C TYR A 73 -11.64 -4.99 -8.52
N LYS A 74 -12.02 -5.69 -9.60
CA LYS A 74 -13.00 -6.77 -9.53
C LYS A 74 -12.31 -8.11 -9.31
N PRO A 75 -12.97 -9.10 -8.71
CA PRO A 75 -12.46 -10.47 -8.60
C PRO A 75 -12.62 -11.22 -9.93
N ASP A 76 -12.11 -10.62 -11.00
CA ASP A 76 -12.08 -11.13 -12.37
C ASP A 76 -10.81 -11.98 -12.63
N GLU A 77 -10.52 -12.24 -13.90
CA GLU A 77 -9.33 -12.99 -14.30
C GLU A 77 -8.04 -12.40 -13.72
N LYS A 78 -7.91 -11.06 -13.66
CA LYS A 78 -6.69 -10.39 -13.17
C LYS A 78 -6.48 -10.54 -11.67
N ALA A 79 -7.53 -10.83 -10.91
CA ALA A 79 -7.47 -11.10 -9.48
C ALA A 79 -7.03 -12.54 -9.16
N ARG A 80 -6.93 -13.43 -10.15
CA ARG A 80 -6.63 -14.85 -9.95
C ARG A 80 -5.13 -15.08 -9.75
N LEU A 81 -4.80 -16.03 -8.90
CA LEU A 81 -3.42 -16.34 -8.56
C LEU A 81 -2.63 -16.92 -9.73
N ASP A 82 -3.24 -17.73 -10.58
CA ASP A 82 -2.61 -18.26 -11.80
C ASP A 82 -2.30 -17.16 -12.83
N TYR A 83 -3.20 -16.18 -12.99
CA TYR A 83 -2.92 -14.99 -13.80
C TYR A 83 -1.71 -14.23 -13.23
N LEU A 84 -1.70 -13.91 -11.94
CA LEU A 84 -0.64 -13.16 -11.28
C LEU A 84 0.70 -13.90 -11.29
N ALA A 85 0.68 -15.24 -11.22
CA ALA A 85 1.85 -16.09 -11.34
C ALA A 85 2.42 -16.17 -12.78
N ASN A 86 1.72 -15.60 -13.76
CA ASN A 86 2.14 -15.62 -15.17
C ASN A 86 2.57 -17.00 -15.68
N GLY A 87 1.71 -17.99 -15.52
CA GLY A 87 2.01 -19.37 -15.89
C GLY A 87 3.05 -20.07 -15.01
N GLY A 88 3.22 -19.63 -13.76
CA GLY A 88 4.16 -20.19 -12.79
C GLY A 88 5.53 -19.53 -12.77
N THR A 89 5.72 -18.43 -13.50
CA THR A 89 7.03 -17.76 -13.55
C THR A 89 7.36 -16.94 -12.32
N HIS A 90 6.36 -16.52 -11.54
CA HIS A 90 6.57 -15.73 -10.31
C HIS A 90 6.57 -16.61 -9.07
N PHE A 91 5.60 -17.50 -8.95
CA PHE A 91 5.51 -18.49 -7.87
C PHE A 91 4.68 -19.69 -8.37
N VAL A 92 4.91 -20.84 -7.78
CA VAL A 92 4.14 -22.05 -8.15
C VAL A 92 2.74 -21.94 -7.52
N HIS A 93 1.71 -21.92 -8.37
CA HIS A 93 0.32 -21.97 -7.98
C HIS A 93 -0.47 -22.76 -9.01
N THR A 94 -1.30 -23.68 -8.56
CA THR A 94 -2.01 -24.66 -9.43
C THR A 94 -3.53 -24.53 -9.40
N GLY A 95 -4.04 -23.52 -8.71
CA GLY A 95 -5.48 -23.28 -8.56
C GLY A 95 -5.95 -22.05 -9.31
N ASN A 96 -7.25 -21.95 -9.44
CA ASN A 96 -7.95 -20.81 -10.06
C ASN A 96 -8.54 -19.89 -8.97
N GLU A 97 -7.92 -19.91 -7.78
CA GLU A 97 -8.37 -19.08 -6.66
C GLU A 97 -8.04 -17.60 -6.90
N VAL A 98 -8.86 -16.76 -6.33
CA VAL A 98 -8.58 -15.32 -6.27
C VAL A 98 -7.49 -15.03 -5.23
N HIS A 99 -6.74 -13.96 -5.47
CA HIS A 99 -5.76 -13.47 -4.49
C HIS A 99 -6.42 -13.20 -3.14
N PRO A 100 -5.78 -13.49 -1.99
CA PRO A 100 -6.33 -13.25 -0.65
C PRO A 100 -6.88 -11.84 -0.43
N ALA A 101 -6.33 -10.83 -1.10
CA ALA A 101 -6.84 -9.45 -1.06
C ALA A 101 -8.36 -9.34 -1.34
N PHE A 102 -8.90 -10.25 -2.14
CA PHE A 102 -10.33 -10.28 -2.50
C PHE A 102 -11.19 -11.15 -1.57
N ILE A 103 -10.65 -11.62 -0.45
CA ILE A 103 -11.39 -12.49 0.48
C ILE A 103 -11.48 -11.80 1.84
N VAL A 104 -12.69 -11.38 2.20
CA VAL A 104 -12.96 -10.76 3.51
C VAL A 104 -14.00 -11.62 4.24
N ASN A 105 -13.67 -12.09 5.45
CA ASN A 105 -14.50 -13.00 6.24
C ASN A 105 -14.98 -14.24 5.45
N GLY A 106 -14.13 -14.78 4.59
CA GLY A 106 -14.44 -15.94 3.75
C GLY A 106 -15.30 -15.63 2.52
N ALA A 107 -15.73 -14.40 2.31
CA ALA A 107 -16.51 -13.99 1.14
C ALA A 107 -15.62 -13.29 0.11
N VAL A 108 -15.85 -13.57 -1.17
CA VAL A 108 -15.21 -12.85 -2.28
C VAL A 108 -15.85 -11.47 -2.42
N VAL A 109 -15.03 -10.44 -2.53
CA VAL A 109 -15.43 -9.03 -2.56
C VAL A 109 -14.84 -8.29 -3.78
N GLU A 110 -15.39 -7.14 -4.10
CA GLU A 110 -14.77 -6.15 -4.96
C GLU A 110 -13.94 -5.19 -4.11
N LEU A 111 -12.73 -4.83 -4.58
CA LEU A 111 -11.84 -3.90 -3.89
C LEU A 111 -11.86 -2.52 -4.55
N LEU A 112 -11.87 -1.50 -3.74
CA LEU A 112 -11.75 -0.11 -4.12
C LEU A 112 -10.54 0.48 -3.38
N ILE A 113 -9.44 0.62 -4.10
CA ILE A 113 -8.21 1.20 -3.54
C ILE A 113 -8.20 2.70 -3.74
N GLY A 114 -7.95 3.47 -2.70
CA GLY A 114 -7.82 4.93 -2.81
C GLY A 114 -6.87 5.29 -3.94
N LYS A 115 -7.35 6.07 -4.92
CA LYS A 115 -6.54 6.45 -6.08
C LYS A 115 -5.30 7.25 -5.66
N TYR A 116 -5.42 7.99 -4.57
CA TYR A 116 -4.38 8.83 -3.98
C TYR A 116 -4.14 8.46 -2.52
N PRO A 117 -2.94 8.73 -1.96
CA PRO A 117 -2.74 8.67 -0.51
C PRO A 117 -3.78 9.53 0.22
N ALA A 118 -4.04 9.23 1.48
CA ALA A 118 -4.86 10.07 2.35
C ALA A 118 -4.36 11.52 2.36
N GLY A 119 -5.27 12.48 2.47
CA GLY A 119 -4.95 13.90 2.37
C GLY A 119 -4.79 14.61 3.71
N ARG A 120 -4.05 15.73 3.71
CA ARG A 120 -3.90 16.66 4.83
C ARG A 120 -4.37 18.05 4.43
N VAL A 121 -5.24 18.63 5.24
CA VAL A 121 -5.81 19.97 5.01
C VAL A 121 -5.71 20.79 6.30
N ALA A 122 -5.20 22.01 6.22
CA ALA A 122 -5.04 22.93 7.34
C ALA A 122 -4.40 22.27 8.59
N GLY A 123 -3.38 21.41 8.36
CA GLY A 123 -2.67 20.73 9.45
C GLY A 123 -3.35 19.46 9.98
N THR A 124 -4.55 19.10 9.51
CA THR A 124 -5.30 17.93 9.96
C THR A 124 -5.26 16.82 8.90
N ASN A 125 -4.96 15.58 9.31
CA ASN A 125 -5.02 14.41 8.46
C ASN A 125 -6.47 13.95 8.28
N HIS A 126 -6.84 13.62 7.03
CA HIS A 126 -8.15 13.10 6.67
C HIS A 126 -7.99 11.84 5.83
N ALA A 127 -8.78 10.81 6.12
CA ALA A 127 -8.82 9.57 5.33
C ALA A 127 -9.60 9.77 4.01
N VAL A 128 -9.26 10.82 3.25
CA VAL A 128 -9.86 11.12 1.94
C VAL A 128 -8.83 10.93 0.84
N SER A 129 -9.19 10.22 -0.22
CA SER A 129 -8.35 10.01 -1.40
C SER A 129 -8.73 11.04 -2.46
N LEU A 130 -8.07 12.18 -2.45
CA LEU A 130 -8.32 13.30 -3.36
C LEU A 130 -7.02 13.77 -4.02
N ARG A 131 -7.11 14.21 -5.27
CA ARG A 131 -6.01 14.80 -6.03
C ARG A 131 -5.66 16.20 -5.51
N GLY A 132 -4.37 16.54 -5.47
CA GLY A 132 -3.92 17.92 -5.21
C GLY A 132 -3.77 18.32 -3.74
N LEU A 133 -3.95 17.40 -2.79
CA LEU A 133 -3.75 17.65 -1.35
C LEU A 133 -2.29 17.42 -0.92
N ASP A 134 -1.86 17.99 0.20
CA ASP A 134 -0.68 17.49 0.91
C ASP A 134 -1.01 16.07 1.41
N PRO A 135 -0.17 15.04 1.19
CA PRO A 135 -0.46 13.73 1.73
C PRO A 135 -0.49 13.73 3.25
N ALA A 136 -1.39 12.94 3.83
CA ALA A 136 -1.44 12.69 5.27
C ALA A 136 -0.06 12.27 5.77
N ASN A 137 0.34 12.79 6.90
CA ASN A 137 1.67 12.57 7.45
C ASN A 137 1.70 12.83 8.95
N THR A 138 2.81 12.48 9.61
CA THR A 138 2.95 12.64 11.06
C THR A 138 1.76 12.00 11.78
N ILE A 139 1.49 10.75 11.42
CA ILE A 139 0.38 9.95 11.95
C ILE A 139 0.85 8.52 12.21
N ASN A 140 0.51 8.00 13.38
CA ASN A 140 0.85 6.64 13.77
C ASN A 140 -0.14 5.60 13.20
N TYR A 141 0.18 4.32 13.37
CA TYR A 141 -0.61 3.21 12.83
C TYR A 141 -2.06 3.23 13.32
N ASP A 142 -2.27 3.31 14.62
CA ASP A 142 -3.62 3.21 15.22
C ASP A 142 -4.51 4.37 14.79
N ASN A 143 -3.95 5.59 14.75
CA ASN A 143 -4.69 6.77 14.28
C ASN A 143 -5.00 6.69 12.78
N SER A 144 -4.12 6.10 11.96
CA SER A 144 -4.37 5.87 10.53
C SER A 144 -5.50 4.88 10.31
N LEU A 145 -5.46 3.77 11.06
CA LEU A 145 -6.51 2.75 11.04
C LEU A 145 -7.86 3.33 11.47
N ALA A 146 -7.89 4.02 12.62
CA ALA A 146 -9.10 4.66 13.15
C ALA A 146 -9.69 5.70 12.19
N ALA A 147 -8.85 6.50 11.52
CA ALA A 147 -9.30 7.49 10.55
C ALA A 147 -10.00 6.85 9.35
N CYS A 148 -9.54 5.68 8.90
CA CYS A 148 -10.18 4.93 7.82
C CYS A 148 -11.50 4.28 8.28
N VAL A 149 -11.52 3.63 9.43
CA VAL A 149 -12.71 2.98 9.99
C VAL A 149 -13.82 3.99 10.28
N ALA A 150 -13.48 5.20 10.70
CA ALA A 150 -14.43 6.29 10.95
C ALA A 150 -15.22 6.75 9.71
N LYS A 151 -14.82 6.34 8.50
CA LYS A 151 -15.57 6.61 7.26
C LYS A 151 -16.85 5.76 7.13
N GLY A 152 -16.97 4.69 7.91
CA GLY A 152 -18.12 3.78 7.91
C GLY A 152 -17.79 2.36 7.46
N PRO A 153 -18.78 1.46 7.49
CA PRO A 153 -18.59 0.04 7.15
C PRO A 153 -17.97 -0.16 5.76
N GLY A 154 -17.05 -1.13 5.65
CA GLY A 154 -16.30 -1.44 4.43
C GLY A 154 -15.07 -0.56 4.20
N HIS A 155 -15.00 0.64 4.80
CA HIS A 155 -13.81 1.47 4.72
C HIS A 155 -12.71 0.98 5.65
N HIS A 156 -11.47 0.96 5.15
CA HIS A 156 -10.31 0.49 5.88
C HIS A 156 -9.02 1.17 5.35
N MET A 157 -7.93 0.98 6.07
CA MET A 157 -6.59 1.33 5.61
C MET A 157 -6.08 0.21 4.70
N VAL A 158 -5.47 0.55 3.55
CA VAL A 158 -4.87 -0.44 2.64
C VAL A 158 -4.11 -1.51 3.42
N THR A 159 -4.37 -2.77 3.09
CA THR A 159 -3.79 -3.92 3.79
C THR A 159 -2.52 -4.44 3.11
N GLN A 160 -1.77 -5.28 3.82
CA GLN A 160 -0.63 -6.00 3.24
C GLN A 160 -1.05 -6.86 2.04
N ALA A 161 -2.20 -7.53 2.11
CA ALA A 161 -2.71 -8.35 1.02
C ALA A 161 -3.06 -7.51 -0.22
N GLU A 162 -3.71 -6.37 -0.04
CA GLU A 162 -4.06 -5.45 -1.14
C GLU A 162 -2.81 -4.85 -1.80
N TRP A 163 -1.85 -4.42 -0.99
CA TRP A 163 -0.59 -3.92 -1.55
C TRP A 163 0.19 -5.01 -2.31
N ALA A 164 0.18 -6.24 -1.79
CA ALA A 164 0.80 -7.38 -2.47
C ALA A 164 0.12 -7.68 -3.81
N TYR A 165 -1.21 -7.62 -3.87
CA TYR A 165 -1.95 -7.74 -5.13
C TYR A 165 -1.52 -6.68 -6.15
N LEU A 166 -1.46 -5.40 -5.76
CA LEU A 166 -1.01 -4.32 -6.65
C LEU A 166 0.42 -4.54 -7.15
N TYR A 167 1.30 -5.02 -6.27
CA TYR A 167 2.68 -5.34 -6.64
C TYR A 167 2.78 -6.49 -7.64
N LEU A 168 2.05 -7.59 -7.40
CA LEU A 168 2.01 -8.73 -8.31
C LEU A 168 1.39 -8.35 -9.67
N LEU A 169 0.35 -7.52 -9.66
CA LEU A 169 -0.27 -6.99 -10.87
C LEU A 169 0.73 -6.16 -11.67
N ALA A 170 1.48 -5.26 -11.03
CA ALA A 170 2.51 -4.45 -11.68
C ALA A 170 3.63 -5.31 -12.31
N ILE A 171 4.03 -6.38 -11.62
CA ILE A 171 5.00 -7.36 -12.16
C ILE A 171 4.42 -8.04 -13.39
N ARG A 172 3.18 -8.51 -13.30
CA ARG A 172 2.49 -9.22 -14.38
C ARG A 172 2.32 -8.36 -15.63
N GLU A 173 1.95 -7.10 -15.45
CA GLU A 173 1.77 -6.15 -16.55
C GLU A 173 3.11 -5.56 -17.05
N GLY A 174 4.23 -5.86 -16.39
CA GLY A 174 5.57 -5.41 -16.77
C GLY A 174 5.80 -3.91 -16.61
N PHE A 175 5.03 -3.24 -15.76
CA PHE A 175 5.16 -1.81 -15.48
C PHE A 175 5.48 -1.57 -14.00
N GLN A 176 6.48 -0.72 -13.77
CA GLN A 176 6.84 -0.28 -12.41
C GLN A 176 6.70 1.24 -12.34
N PRO A 177 5.81 1.77 -11.48
CA PRO A 177 5.62 3.20 -11.38
C PRO A 177 6.86 3.90 -10.86
N ARG A 178 7.09 5.10 -11.34
CA ARG A 178 8.00 6.08 -10.73
C ARG A 178 7.24 6.89 -9.68
N GLY A 179 7.93 7.80 -9.00
CA GLY A 179 7.29 8.60 -7.96
C GLY A 179 8.21 9.68 -7.39
N ASN A 180 7.72 10.42 -6.39
CA ASN A 180 8.53 11.34 -5.63
C ASN A 180 9.42 10.59 -4.63
N ASP A 181 10.54 10.08 -5.08
CA ASP A 181 11.52 9.37 -4.26
C ASP A 181 12.86 10.09 -4.14
N ASN A 182 12.96 11.29 -4.74
CA ASN A 182 14.14 12.13 -4.68
C ASN A 182 13.75 13.62 -4.62
N TYR A 183 13.27 14.08 -3.46
CA TYR A 183 13.03 15.50 -3.17
C TYR A 183 12.22 16.23 -4.24
N GLY A 184 10.96 15.84 -4.43
CA GLY A 184 10.00 16.44 -5.35
C GLY A 184 10.05 15.89 -6.78
N LYS A 185 10.93 14.93 -7.05
CA LYS A 185 11.17 14.35 -8.38
C LYS A 185 11.43 12.85 -8.29
N SER A 186 11.43 12.19 -9.45
CA SER A 186 11.85 10.81 -9.55
C SER A 186 13.37 10.69 -9.53
N TYR A 187 13.88 9.70 -8.78
CA TYR A 187 15.28 9.31 -8.79
C TYR A 187 15.70 8.71 -10.15
N GLN A 188 14.78 7.99 -10.80
CA GLN A 188 15.06 7.35 -12.09
C GLN A 188 15.00 8.34 -13.25
N ASP A 189 14.19 9.40 -13.15
CA ASP A 189 14.06 10.44 -14.16
C ASP A 189 13.83 11.80 -13.49
N ALA A 190 14.90 12.56 -13.36
CA ALA A 190 14.88 13.86 -12.69
C ALA A 190 14.06 14.95 -13.41
N THR A 191 13.60 14.68 -14.65
CA THR A 191 12.67 15.58 -15.39
C THR A 191 11.24 15.42 -14.90
N GLU A 192 10.89 14.27 -14.35
CA GLU A 192 9.60 14.00 -13.74
C GLU A 192 9.52 14.60 -12.34
N LYS A 193 8.59 15.52 -12.15
CA LYS A 193 8.41 16.27 -10.91
C LYS A 193 6.93 16.36 -10.55
N GLY A 194 6.65 16.34 -9.23
CA GLY A 194 5.34 16.71 -8.68
C GLY A 194 5.32 18.16 -8.20
N ILE A 195 4.12 18.66 -7.91
CA ILE A 195 3.91 20.00 -7.31
C ILE A 195 4.21 19.91 -5.82
N GLY A 196 5.20 20.66 -5.32
CA GLY A 196 5.57 20.65 -3.91
C GLY A 196 4.44 21.05 -2.99
N SER A 197 4.28 20.32 -1.88
CA SER A 197 3.36 20.63 -0.77
C SER A 197 4.10 20.89 0.54
N TYR A 198 5.34 20.44 0.67
CA TYR A 198 6.17 20.60 1.84
C TYR A 198 7.62 20.89 1.47
N ILE A 199 8.19 21.92 2.10
CA ILE A 199 9.61 22.26 1.97
C ILE A 199 10.37 21.63 3.13
N TYR A 200 11.26 20.69 2.81
CA TYR A 200 12.06 19.97 3.80
C TYR A 200 13.21 20.80 4.37
N SER A 201 13.83 21.63 3.55
CA SER A 201 14.96 22.47 3.94
C SER A 201 14.51 23.88 4.30
N THR A 202 15.02 24.41 5.39
CA THR A 202 14.83 25.82 5.81
C THR A 202 15.38 26.83 4.80
N ASN A 203 16.27 26.41 3.90
CA ASN A 203 16.82 27.25 2.82
C ASN A 203 15.87 27.36 1.61
N GLY A 204 14.63 26.86 1.71
CA GLY A 204 13.58 27.02 0.71
C GLY A 204 13.79 26.27 -0.61
N ALA A 205 14.86 25.48 -0.73
CA ALA A 205 15.27 24.92 -2.01
C ALA A 205 14.89 23.45 -2.24
N VAL A 206 14.52 22.71 -1.18
CA VAL A 206 14.33 21.25 -1.26
C VAL A 206 12.87 20.90 -0.95
N ILE A 207 12.19 20.37 -1.97
CA ILE A 207 10.82 19.86 -1.83
C ILE A 207 10.91 18.48 -1.15
N GLY A 208 10.20 18.29 -0.06
CA GLY A 208 9.95 16.97 0.51
C GLY A 208 8.75 16.33 -0.19
N ARG A 209 7.56 16.50 0.41
CA ARG A 209 6.33 15.97 -0.18
C ARG A 209 5.86 16.77 -1.38
N THR A 210 5.20 16.07 -2.30
CA THR A 210 4.43 16.65 -3.40
C THR A 210 2.94 16.43 -3.16
N ARG A 211 2.12 17.27 -3.78
CA ARG A 211 0.67 17.11 -3.76
C ARG A 211 0.26 15.78 -4.36
N THR A 212 -0.72 15.11 -3.77
CA THR A 212 -1.24 13.82 -4.20
C THR A 212 -1.65 13.85 -5.68
N GLY A 213 -1.17 12.89 -6.48
CA GLY A 213 -1.45 12.77 -7.91
C GLY A 213 -0.96 13.94 -8.77
N SER A 214 -0.04 14.78 -8.28
CA SER A 214 0.47 15.91 -9.05
C SER A 214 1.66 15.57 -9.95
N GLY A 215 2.20 14.37 -9.83
CA GLY A 215 3.25 13.88 -10.70
C GLY A 215 2.74 13.47 -12.08
N PRO A 216 3.65 13.20 -13.04
CA PRO A 216 3.28 12.73 -14.36
C PRO A 216 2.66 11.34 -14.33
N ILE A 217 2.05 10.95 -15.46
CA ILE A 217 1.32 9.68 -15.59
C ILE A 217 2.17 8.44 -15.28
N GLY A 218 3.48 8.52 -15.45
CA GLY A 218 4.42 7.45 -15.05
C GLY A 218 4.49 7.19 -13.55
N TRP A 219 3.86 8.04 -12.71
CA TRP A 219 3.74 7.85 -11.26
C TRP A 219 2.46 7.10 -10.85
N HIS A 220 1.63 6.73 -11.83
CA HIS A 220 0.49 5.86 -11.63
C HIS A 220 0.90 4.39 -11.80
N LEU A 221 0.21 3.47 -11.12
CA LEU A 221 0.56 2.05 -11.00
C LEU A 221 0.85 1.36 -12.33
N ASP A 222 0.07 1.65 -13.35
CA ASP A 222 0.16 1.04 -14.69
C ASP A 222 0.43 2.04 -15.82
N GLY A 223 0.78 3.28 -15.48
CA GLY A 223 0.99 4.36 -16.45
C GLY A 223 -0.28 4.89 -17.09
N THR A 224 -1.46 4.62 -16.50
CA THR A 224 -2.74 5.18 -16.94
C THR A 224 -3.32 6.14 -15.90
N PRO A 225 -4.16 7.10 -16.27
CA PRO A 225 -4.77 8.03 -15.32
C PRO A 225 -5.82 7.37 -14.41
N PHE A 226 -6.12 6.09 -14.60
CA PHE A 226 -7.19 5.40 -13.88
C PHE A 226 -6.68 4.54 -12.72
N SER A 227 -5.40 4.24 -12.68
CA SER A 227 -4.79 3.44 -11.63
C SER A 227 -4.31 4.29 -10.44
N PRO A 228 -4.02 3.70 -9.27
CA PRO A 228 -3.52 4.43 -8.11
C PRO A 228 -2.22 5.15 -8.39
N ALA A 229 -2.10 6.40 -7.92
CA ALA A 229 -0.90 7.22 -8.00
C ALA A 229 -0.12 7.22 -6.68
N ASP A 230 1.16 7.63 -6.75
CA ASP A 230 2.04 7.86 -5.60
C ASP A 230 2.29 6.61 -4.72
N LEU A 231 2.18 5.40 -5.28
CA LEU A 231 2.53 4.16 -4.58
C LEU A 231 4.05 3.98 -4.39
N ARG A 232 4.85 4.80 -5.07
CA ARG A 232 6.29 4.87 -4.92
C ARG A 232 6.70 6.26 -4.46
N GLY A 233 7.42 6.34 -3.34
CA GLY A 233 7.92 7.60 -2.81
C GLY A 233 6.82 8.45 -2.15
N ASN A 234 7.03 9.73 -2.07
CA ASN A 234 6.21 10.75 -1.40
C ASN A 234 6.13 10.52 0.11
N VAL A 235 5.24 9.69 0.59
CA VAL A 235 5.21 9.19 1.98
C VAL A 235 5.18 7.67 1.97
N VAL A 236 5.85 7.03 2.93
CA VAL A 236 5.61 5.61 3.16
C VAL A 236 4.21 5.41 3.70
N GLU A 237 3.52 4.36 3.29
CA GLU A 237 2.13 4.11 3.65
C GLU A 237 2.01 2.95 4.63
N TRP A 238 1.38 3.18 5.81
CA TRP A 238 1.02 2.12 6.73
C TRP A 238 0.16 1.06 6.06
N LEU A 239 0.42 -0.21 6.36
CA LEU A 239 -0.34 -1.36 5.86
C LEU A 239 -1.01 -2.11 7.01
N ALA A 240 -2.32 -2.30 6.92
CA ALA A 240 -3.07 -3.12 7.88
C ALA A 240 -2.80 -4.62 7.67
N GLY A 241 -3.01 -5.42 8.72
CA GLY A 241 -3.00 -6.88 8.64
C GLY A 241 -1.64 -7.56 8.55
N TYR A 242 -0.53 -6.83 8.78
CA TYR A 242 0.82 -7.38 8.86
C TYR A 242 1.60 -6.76 10.01
N ARG A 243 2.27 -7.59 10.77
CA ARG A 243 3.26 -7.17 11.77
C ARG A 243 4.35 -8.23 11.94
N THR A 244 5.41 -7.86 12.63
CA THR A 244 6.28 -8.84 13.30
C THR A 244 6.20 -8.64 14.80
N ASN A 245 6.36 -9.72 15.57
CA ASN A 245 6.46 -9.66 17.02
C ASN A 245 7.61 -10.56 17.47
N GLU A 246 8.64 -9.97 18.09
CA GLU A 246 9.91 -10.67 18.36
C GLU A 246 10.41 -11.42 17.10
N GLY A 247 10.39 -10.73 15.95
CA GLY A 247 10.77 -11.29 14.65
C GLY A 247 9.77 -12.24 14.02
N GLU A 248 8.81 -12.80 14.76
CA GLU A 248 7.80 -13.71 14.21
C GLU A 248 6.87 -12.97 13.24
N VAL A 249 6.72 -13.52 12.03
CA VAL A 249 5.84 -13.00 11.00
C VAL A 249 4.40 -13.29 11.34
N ASN A 250 3.62 -12.24 11.59
CA ASN A 250 2.20 -12.35 11.89
C ASN A 250 1.35 -11.64 10.82
N VAL A 251 0.26 -12.28 10.42
CA VAL A 251 -0.74 -11.74 9.48
C VAL A 251 -2.15 -11.94 10.02
N LEU A 252 -3.11 -11.16 9.53
CA LEU A 252 -4.51 -11.54 9.59
C LEU A 252 -4.83 -12.45 8.40
N GLN A 253 -5.67 -13.47 8.62
CA GLN A 253 -6.05 -14.42 7.57
C GLN A 253 -6.74 -13.70 6.40
N ASP A 254 -6.40 -14.07 5.19
CA ASP A 254 -6.93 -13.48 3.95
C ASP A 254 -6.80 -11.95 3.95
N ASN A 255 -7.87 -11.23 3.66
CA ASN A 255 -7.94 -9.77 3.79
C ASN A 255 -8.85 -9.34 4.97
N ASN A 256 -8.93 -10.14 6.04
CA ASN A 256 -9.79 -9.81 7.19
C ASN A 256 -9.38 -8.51 7.90
N ALA A 257 -8.17 -8.00 7.65
CA ALA A 257 -7.76 -6.68 8.10
C ALA A 257 -8.55 -5.52 7.46
N ALA A 258 -9.24 -5.78 6.34
CA ALA A 258 -10.14 -4.81 5.70
C ALA A 258 -11.46 -4.63 6.47
N ASP A 259 -11.86 -5.58 7.29
CA ASP A 259 -13.04 -5.43 8.16
C ASP A 259 -12.68 -4.58 9.38
N GLY A 260 -13.17 -3.34 9.43
CA GLY A 260 -12.90 -2.40 10.51
C GLY A 260 -13.39 -2.85 11.90
N THR A 261 -14.14 -3.95 11.99
CA THR A 261 -14.55 -4.57 13.27
C THR A 261 -13.49 -5.54 13.83
N LYS A 262 -12.48 -5.90 13.04
CA LYS A 262 -11.42 -6.81 13.45
C LYS A 262 -10.36 -6.07 14.27
N ASP A 263 -10.14 -6.55 15.48
CA ASP A 263 -9.11 -6.01 16.36
C ASP A 263 -7.71 -6.27 15.79
N GLN A 264 -6.94 -5.20 15.55
CA GLN A 264 -5.57 -5.24 15.10
C GLN A 264 -4.61 -4.67 16.16
N SER A 265 -5.05 -4.59 17.42
CA SER A 265 -4.19 -4.18 18.55
C SER A 265 -3.05 -5.15 18.78
N ALA A 266 -2.07 -4.75 19.57
CA ALA A 266 -0.90 -5.58 19.90
C ALA A 266 -1.30 -6.87 20.61
N VAL A 267 -2.42 -6.88 21.34
CA VAL A 267 -2.90 -8.02 22.15
C VAL A 267 -3.98 -8.84 21.44
N SER A 268 -4.35 -8.48 20.20
CA SER A 268 -5.39 -9.19 19.46
C SER A 268 -5.05 -10.66 19.23
N THR A 269 -6.04 -11.53 19.43
CA THR A 269 -5.95 -12.98 19.15
C THR A 269 -6.18 -13.33 17.67
N LEU A 270 -6.51 -12.33 16.85
CA LEU A 270 -6.72 -12.51 15.41
C LEU A 270 -5.43 -12.65 14.62
N TRP A 271 -4.31 -12.20 15.16
CA TRP A 271 -3.00 -12.41 14.57
C TRP A 271 -2.69 -13.90 14.43
N LYS A 272 -2.16 -14.28 13.28
CA LYS A 272 -1.72 -15.64 12.97
C LYS A 272 -0.26 -15.62 12.56
N ALA A 273 0.49 -16.60 13.04
CA ALA A 273 1.85 -16.88 12.60
C ALA A 273 1.83 -17.88 11.44
N MET A 274 2.83 -17.83 10.57
CA MET A 274 2.90 -18.65 9.36
C MET A 274 3.92 -19.77 9.54
N LEU A 275 3.53 -21.01 9.19
CA LEU A 275 4.42 -22.15 9.08
C LEU A 275 5.04 -22.26 7.68
N GLN A 276 6.04 -23.15 7.53
CA GLN A 276 6.75 -23.35 6.25
C GLN A 276 5.88 -23.94 5.12
N ASP A 277 4.76 -24.58 5.45
CA ASP A 277 3.76 -25.06 4.49
C ASP A 277 2.70 -24.01 4.12
N GLY A 278 2.75 -22.83 4.76
CA GLY A 278 1.78 -21.75 4.58
C GLY A 278 0.58 -21.81 5.52
N SER A 279 0.50 -22.81 6.37
CA SER A 279 -0.55 -22.88 7.41
C SER A 279 -0.44 -21.72 8.38
N LEU A 280 -1.60 -21.17 8.77
CA LEU A 280 -1.72 -20.10 9.73
C LEU A 280 -2.12 -20.64 11.11
N VAL A 281 -1.25 -20.43 12.09
CA VAL A 281 -1.38 -20.95 13.45
C VAL A 281 -1.37 -19.82 14.49
N ALA A 282 -1.55 -20.15 15.76
CA ALA A 282 -1.43 -19.17 16.84
C ALA A 282 0.02 -18.65 16.94
N PRO A 283 0.25 -17.35 17.18
CA PRO A 283 1.58 -16.83 17.47
C PRO A 283 2.26 -17.56 18.62
N GLY A 284 3.58 -17.75 18.53
CA GLY A 284 4.37 -18.51 19.49
C GLY A 284 4.35 -20.03 19.28
N THR A 285 3.66 -20.55 18.26
CA THR A 285 3.77 -21.95 17.84
C THR A 285 5.20 -22.25 17.37
N ALA A 286 5.71 -23.46 17.66
CA ALA A 286 7.03 -23.87 17.19
C ALA A 286 7.14 -23.81 15.66
N ASP A 287 8.35 -23.58 15.17
CA ASP A 287 8.71 -23.56 13.74
C ASP A 287 7.97 -22.55 12.86
N THR A 288 7.33 -21.55 13.45
CA THR A 288 6.77 -20.42 12.70
C THR A 288 7.88 -19.55 12.10
N LEU A 289 7.57 -18.92 10.97
CA LEU A 289 8.51 -18.08 10.24
C LEU A 289 8.88 -16.81 11.02
N LYS A 290 10.16 -16.50 11.04
CA LYS A 290 10.76 -15.35 11.74
C LYS A 290 11.80 -14.67 10.88
N TRP A 291 11.95 -13.37 11.05
CA TRP A 291 13.09 -12.64 10.54
C TRP A 291 14.28 -12.76 11.49
N ASP A 292 15.41 -13.21 10.98
CA ASP A 292 16.63 -13.39 11.72
C ASP A 292 17.83 -12.81 10.97
N PHE A 293 18.86 -12.35 11.65
CA PHE A 293 20.08 -11.91 11.00
C PHE A 293 20.82 -13.12 10.39
N VAL A 294 21.50 -12.91 9.24
CA VAL A 294 22.27 -13.97 8.56
C VAL A 294 23.48 -14.40 9.37
N ALA A 295 24.07 -13.46 10.13
CA ALA A 295 25.19 -13.67 11.05
C ALA A 295 24.88 -12.96 12.37
N ALA A 296 25.79 -13.04 13.33
CA ALA A 296 25.63 -12.33 14.60
C ALA A 296 25.20 -10.87 14.35
N ALA A 297 24.13 -10.44 15.00
CA ALA A 297 23.62 -9.10 14.88
C ALA A 297 24.68 -8.07 15.30
N PRO A 298 24.85 -6.95 14.57
CA PRO A 298 25.78 -5.91 14.97
C PRO A 298 25.27 -5.20 16.23
N ALA A 299 26.15 -4.55 16.97
CA ALA A 299 25.75 -3.72 18.12
C ALA A 299 24.95 -2.48 17.69
N SER A 300 25.15 -2.00 16.43
CA SER A 300 24.42 -0.88 15.86
C SER A 300 24.52 -0.90 14.33
N GLY A 301 23.69 -0.12 13.64
CA GLY A 301 23.69 -0.03 12.16
C GLY A 301 22.89 -1.17 11.54
N SER A 302 23.27 -1.59 10.33
CA SER A 302 22.51 -2.57 9.54
C SER A 302 23.32 -3.80 9.18
N ALA A 303 22.63 -4.92 8.99
CA ALA A 303 23.18 -6.16 8.46
C ALA A 303 22.15 -6.90 7.62
N ALA A 304 22.62 -7.88 6.82
CA ALA A 304 21.72 -8.75 6.07
C ALA A 304 20.89 -9.62 7.00
N TYR A 305 19.64 -9.87 6.62
CA TYR A 305 18.73 -10.74 7.33
C TYR A 305 18.06 -11.76 6.37
N GLN A 306 17.43 -12.75 6.93
CA GLN A 306 16.86 -13.89 6.23
C GLN A 306 15.55 -14.34 6.90
N LEU A 307 14.73 -15.09 6.17
CA LEU A 307 13.61 -15.82 6.77
C LEU A 307 14.13 -17.09 7.43
N ASN A 308 13.73 -17.35 8.67
CA ASN A 308 14.13 -18.49 9.48
C ASN A 308 12.94 -19.03 10.26
N ILE A 309 13.07 -20.15 10.95
CA ILE A 309 12.08 -20.68 11.91
C ILE A 309 12.52 -20.47 13.38
N ALA A 310 13.73 -19.98 13.57
CA ALA A 310 14.31 -19.66 14.87
C ALA A 310 15.01 -18.29 14.83
N LEU A 311 15.25 -17.69 15.97
CA LEU A 311 16.14 -16.55 16.13
C LEU A 311 17.52 -17.07 16.55
N ASP A 312 18.38 -17.35 15.57
CA ASP A 312 19.73 -17.84 15.82
C ASP A 312 20.71 -16.72 16.16
N ASN A 313 20.42 -15.54 15.67
CA ASN A 313 21.26 -14.35 15.80
C ASN A 313 20.46 -13.17 16.37
N PRO A 314 19.83 -13.29 17.55
CA PRO A 314 19.06 -12.19 18.13
C PRO A 314 20.00 -11.03 18.51
N PRO A 315 19.60 -9.77 18.25
CA PRO A 315 20.34 -8.63 18.76
C PRO A 315 20.14 -8.44 20.26
N ALA A 316 21.03 -7.67 20.91
CA ALA A 316 20.89 -7.35 22.31
C ALA A 316 19.70 -6.42 22.61
N ASP A 317 19.34 -5.58 21.66
CA ASP A 317 18.22 -4.63 21.74
C ASP A 317 17.70 -4.28 20.34
N ALA A 318 16.83 -3.29 20.23
CA ALA A 318 16.25 -2.84 18.97
C ALA A 318 17.12 -1.83 18.19
N THR A 319 18.38 -1.62 18.56
CA THR A 319 19.27 -0.65 17.90
C THR A 319 19.64 -1.08 16.47
N PRO A 320 20.09 -2.34 16.22
CA PRO A 320 20.41 -2.76 14.86
C PRO A 320 19.14 -3.02 14.05
N TYR A 321 19.30 -2.94 12.73
CA TYR A 321 18.22 -3.27 11.80
C TYR A 321 18.73 -4.13 10.64
N GLY A 322 17.86 -4.98 10.15
CA GLY A 322 18.09 -5.76 8.94
C GLY A 322 17.81 -4.93 7.70
N VAL A 323 18.63 -5.10 6.66
CA VAL A 323 18.41 -4.48 5.35
C VAL A 323 18.78 -5.45 4.23
N ASN A 324 17.88 -5.59 3.25
CA ASN A 324 18.13 -6.31 2.00
C ASN A 324 17.39 -5.63 0.85
N THR A 325 17.97 -5.70 -0.35
CA THR A 325 17.17 -5.50 -1.57
C THR A 325 16.12 -6.61 -1.63
N PHE A 326 14.88 -6.29 -2.01
CA PHE A 326 13.80 -7.29 -1.99
C PHE A 326 14.14 -8.54 -2.81
N SER A 327 14.72 -8.38 -4.00
CA SER A 327 15.13 -9.50 -4.86
C SER A 327 16.18 -10.43 -4.25
N THR A 328 16.96 -9.96 -3.28
CA THR A 328 18.02 -10.75 -2.63
C THR A 328 17.58 -11.39 -1.31
N LEU A 329 16.36 -11.08 -0.86
CA LEU A 329 15.82 -11.62 0.37
C LEU A 329 15.57 -13.13 0.21
N ALA A 330 16.19 -13.92 1.07
CA ALA A 330 16.17 -15.38 1.01
C ALA A 330 15.78 -15.97 2.38
N ALA A 331 15.50 -17.27 2.37
CA ALA A 331 15.38 -18.05 3.59
C ALA A 331 16.72 -18.71 3.92
N LYS A 332 16.94 -19.00 5.21
CA LYS A 332 18.05 -19.82 5.68
C LYS A 332 18.02 -21.19 5.00
N ALA A 333 19.19 -21.78 4.76
CA ALA A 333 19.29 -23.11 4.18
C ALA A 333 18.48 -24.12 5.02
N GLY A 334 17.63 -24.91 4.36
CA GLY A 334 16.73 -25.88 4.99
C GLY A 334 15.37 -25.29 5.42
N VAL A 335 15.14 -23.97 5.29
CA VAL A 335 13.84 -23.34 5.56
C VAL A 335 13.08 -23.18 4.24
N THR A 336 11.85 -23.69 4.19
CA THR A 336 10.97 -23.57 3.05
C THR A 336 10.19 -22.23 3.08
N VAL A 337 10.22 -21.49 1.98
CA VAL A 337 9.40 -20.29 1.81
C VAL A 337 8.03 -20.73 1.27
N PRO A 338 6.95 -20.58 2.06
CA PRO A 338 5.62 -20.96 1.57
C PRO A 338 5.14 -20.03 0.46
N THR A 339 4.30 -20.56 -0.43
CA THR A 339 3.65 -19.79 -1.50
C THR A 339 2.87 -18.60 -0.95
N LEU A 340 2.21 -18.74 0.20
CA LEU A 340 1.47 -17.66 0.85
C LEU A 340 2.36 -16.46 1.19
N ALA A 341 3.60 -16.67 1.66
CA ALA A 341 4.54 -15.58 1.93
C ALA A 341 4.89 -14.78 0.65
N ARG A 342 4.95 -15.44 -0.49
CA ARG A 342 5.18 -14.80 -1.79
C ARG A 342 3.95 -14.06 -2.30
N ILE A 343 2.77 -14.67 -2.16
CA ILE A 343 1.47 -14.07 -2.52
C ILE A 343 1.23 -12.79 -1.71
N LEU A 344 1.57 -12.79 -0.42
CA LEU A 344 1.44 -11.63 0.46
C LEU A 344 2.61 -10.64 0.33
N GLY A 345 3.54 -10.84 -0.60
CA GLY A 345 4.67 -9.94 -0.82
C GLY A 345 5.60 -9.80 0.41
N ILE A 346 5.60 -10.79 1.30
CA ILE A 346 6.52 -10.90 2.44
C ILE A 346 7.88 -11.39 1.95
N MET A 347 7.85 -12.33 1.00
CA MET A 347 9.03 -12.82 0.30
C MET A 347 8.93 -12.51 -1.20
N PRO A 348 10.07 -12.39 -1.92
CA PRO A 348 10.05 -12.12 -3.36
C PRO A 348 9.25 -13.17 -4.12
N PRO A 349 8.33 -12.78 -5.01
CA PRO A 349 7.59 -13.73 -5.83
C PRO A 349 8.47 -14.39 -6.92
N LEU A 350 9.56 -13.75 -7.31
CA LEU A 350 10.54 -14.22 -8.30
C LEU A 350 11.95 -13.73 -7.95
N ALA A 351 12.97 -14.38 -8.52
CA ALA A 351 14.38 -14.13 -8.19
C ALA A 351 14.84 -12.68 -8.50
N ASN A 352 14.24 -12.03 -9.50
CA ASN A 352 14.56 -10.67 -9.91
C ASN A 352 13.37 -9.73 -9.63
N ALA A 353 12.71 -9.92 -8.49
CA ALA A 353 11.58 -9.07 -8.09
C ALA A 353 11.95 -7.58 -8.16
N PRO A 354 11.20 -6.76 -8.91
CA PRO A 354 11.59 -5.37 -9.15
C PRO A 354 11.45 -4.52 -7.89
N LEU A 355 12.35 -3.56 -7.80
CA LEU A 355 12.40 -2.38 -6.95
C LEU A 355 11.91 -2.48 -5.50
N GLY A 356 12.80 -2.18 -4.63
CA GLY A 356 12.54 -1.86 -3.23
C GLY A 356 13.54 -2.51 -2.30
N THR A 357 13.83 -1.80 -1.24
CA THR A 357 14.64 -2.28 -0.12
C THR A 357 13.72 -2.67 1.02
N GLN A 358 14.06 -3.74 1.70
CA GLN A 358 13.34 -4.21 2.85
C GLN A 358 14.13 -3.93 4.12
N TYR A 359 13.44 -3.41 5.13
CA TYR A 359 13.99 -3.09 6.43
C TYR A 359 13.21 -3.80 7.52
N MET A 360 13.92 -4.40 8.49
CA MET A 360 13.26 -5.04 9.63
C MET A 360 13.99 -4.77 10.95
N ARG A 361 13.26 -4.90 12.05
CA ARG A 361 13.78 -5.16 13.39
C ARG A 361 13.05 -6.36 13.96
N ASN A 362 13.79 -7.24 14.62
CA ASN A 362 13.26 -8.49 15.18
C ASN A 362 13.17 -8.49 16.72
N VAL A 363 13.05 -7.30 17.30
CA VAL A 363 12.81 -7.08 18.73
C VAL A 363 11.53 -6.27 18.89
N GLY A 364 10.61 -6.73 19.71
CA GLY A 364 9.30 -6.11 19.95
C GLY A 364 8.35 -6.20 18.77
N GLU A 365 7.20 -5.55 18.89
CA GLU A 365 6.24 -5.42 17.79
C GLU A 365 6.73 -4.40 16.76
N ARG A 366 6.68 -4.78 15.47
CA ARG A 366 6.93 -3.89 14.33
C ARG A 366 5.80 -3.99 13.32
N LEU A 367 5.30 -2.85 12.87
CA LEU A 367 4.21 -2.77 11.89
C LEU A 367 4.75 -2.56 10.48
N GLY A 368 3.98 -3.03 9.48
CA GLY A 368 4.33 -2.90 8.08
C GLY A 368 4.00 -1.54 7.50
N PHE A 369 4.90 -0.98 6.69
CA PHE A 369 4.59 0.06 5.73
C PHE A 369 5.43 -0.08 4.45
N ALA A 370 5.00 0.58 3.37
CA ALA A 370 5.52 0.31 2.03
C ALA A 370 5.71 1.58 1.18
N GLY A 371 6.30 1.40 -0.01
CA GLY A 371 6.40 2.41 -1.06
C GLY A 371 7.70 3.22 -1.05
N GLY A 372 8.26 3.46 0.12
CA GLY A 372 9.33 4.44 0.30
C GLY A 372 8.81 5.86 0.42
N SER A 373 9.68 6.83 0.66
CA SER A 373 9.34 8.25 0.80
C SER A 373 10.17 9.13 -0.13
N TRP A 374 10.00 10.42 -0.06
CA TRP A 374 10.72 11.39 -0.91
C TRP A 374 12.26 11.38 -0.77
N VAL A 375 12.82 10.66 0.18
CA VAL A 375 14.28 10.52 0.38
C VAL A 375 14.81 9.13 0.06
N SER A 376 13.94 8.18 -0.30
CA SER A 376 14.32 6.77 -0.41
C SER A 376 15.13 6.44 -1.66
N THR A 377 15.11 7.28 -2.66
CA THR A 377 15.87 7.13 -3.92
C THR A 377 15.68 5.74 -4.57
N SER A 378 16.76 4.99 -4.78
CA SER A 378 16.72 3.62 -5.34
C SER A 378 16.02 2.60 -4.44
N ASP A 379 15.88 2.88 -3.15
CA ASP A 379 15.25 1.97 -2.18
C ASP A 379 13.72 2.01 -2.25
N ALA A 380 13.15 3.07 -2.86
CA ALA A 380 11.71 3.18 -3.05
C ALA A 380 11.19 2.22 -4.14
N GLY A 381 9.93 1.83 -4.02
CA GLY A 381 9.22 1.01 -5.00
C GLY A 381 8.11 0.20 -4.37
N LEU A 382 7.31 -0.48 -5.20
CA LEU A 382 6.23 -1.33 -4.72
C LEU A 382 6.73 -2.50 -3.85
N GLY A 383 7.96 -2.97 -4.09
CA GLY A 383 8.64 -3.97 -3.26
C GLY A 383 9.28 -3.42 -1.99
N CYS A 384 9.35 -2.08 -1.82
CA CYS A 384 9.88 -1.49 -0.61
C CYS A 384 8.97 -1.78 0.58
N ARG A 385 9.52 -2.37 1.64
CA ARG A 385 8.80 -2.73 2.85
C ARG A 385 9.61 -2.40 4.08
N TYR A 386 8.89 -2.02 5.12
CA TYR A 386 9.47 -1.85 6.43
C TYR A 386 8.68 -2.69 7.45
N ALA A 387 9.39 -3.43 8.28
CA ALA A 387 8.92 -4.03 9.51
C ALA A 387 9.93 -3.65 10.62
N SER A 388 10.20 -2.35 10.72
CA SER A 388 11.25 -1.82 11.60
C SER A 388 10.77 -0.75 12.57
N TYR A 389 9.52 -0.30 12.42
CA TYR A 389 8.96 0.76 13.25
C TYR A 389 7.83 0.26 14.16
N GLU A 390 7.78 0.86 15.33
CA GLU A 390 6.75 0.60 16.32
C GLU A 390 5.41 1.22 15.91
N ARG A 391 4.34 0.74 16.50
CA ARG A 391 2.96 1.22 16.31
C ARG A 391 2.82 2.74 16.54
N THR A 392 3.63 3.30 17.42
CA THR A 392 3.64 4.71 17.81
C THR A 392 4.42 5.63 16.87
N ALA A 393 5.17 5.07 15.91
CA ALA A 393 5.98 5.85 14.98
C ALA A 393 5.12 6.86 14.19
N SER A 394 5.59 8.11 14.13
CA SER A 394 4.84 9.22 13.54
C SER A 394 5.80 10.27 13.00
N TYR A 395 6.19 10.13 11.72
CA TYR A 395 7.13 11.04 11.07
C TYR A 395 6.48 11.77 9.91
N SER A 396 7.07 12.91 9.52
CA SER A 396 6.59 13.71 8.38
C SER A 396 6.61 12.96 7.04
N SER A 397 7.30 11.85 6.97
CA SER A 397 7.37 10.94 5.81
C SER A 397 6.45 9.72 5.90
N ILE A 398 5.66 9.58 6.95
CA ILE A 398 4.76 8.43 7.15
C ILE A 398 3.31 8.87 7.02
N GLY A 399 2.59 8.25 6.10
CA GLY A 399 1.17 8.44 5.84
C GLY A 399 0.44 7.11 5.71
N PHE A 400 -0.69 7.13 5.02
CA PHE A 400 -1.54 5.95 4.79
C PHE A 400 -2.43 6.18 3.57
N ARG A 401 -3.12 5.14 3.12
CA ARG A 401 -4.08 5.17 2.03
C ARG A 401 -5.40 4.54 2.47
N PRO A 402 -6.56 5.19 2.22
CA PRO A 402 -7.86 4.57 2.46
C PRO A 402 -8.18 3.56 1.35
N ALA A 403 -8.93 2.53 1.71
CA ALA A 403 -9.52 1.57 0.79
C ALA A 403 -10.97 1.29 1.22
N PHE A 404 -11.69 0.56 0.37
CA PHE A 404 -13.04 0.12 0.63
C PHE A 404 -13.27 -1.23 -0.03
N TYR A 405 -14.01 -2.11 0.62
CA TYR A 405 -14.52 -3.32 -0.02
C TYR A 405 -16.05 -3.34 -0.04
N ARG A 406 -16.59 -3.95 -1.05
CA ARG A 406 -18.04 -4.23 -1.09
C ARG A 406 -18.33 -5.67 -1.49
N ALA A 407 -19.38 -6.24 -0.88
CA ALA A 407 -19.87 -7.53 -1.27
C ALA A 407 -20.28 -7.52 -2.76
N LEU A 408 -20.06 -8.62 -3.43
CA LEU A 408 -20.59 -8.80 -4.77
C LEU A 408 -22.12 -8.88 -4.67
N THR A 409 -22.82 -8.07 -5.44
CA THR A 409 -24.27 -8.25 -5.63
C THR A 409 -24.48 -9.49 -6.48
N ALA A 410 -25.29 -10.41 -5.95
CA ALA A 410 -25.68 -11.63 -6.65
C ALA A 410 -26.43 -11.31 -7.96
#